data_147819ad046cdd2bc1e3c71882da18e4
#
_entry.id   147819ad046cdd2bc1e3c71882da18e4
#
_cell.length_a   1.000
_cell.length_b   1.000
_cell.length_c   1.000
_cell.angle_alpha   90.00
_cell.angle_beta   90.00
_cell.angle_gamma   90.00
#
_symmetry.space_group_name_H-M   'P 1'
#
loop_
_entity.id
_entity.type
_entity.pdbx_description
1 polymer ?
#
loop_
_entity_poly.entity_id
_entity_poly.type
_entity_poly.pdbx_seq_one_letter_code
_entity_poly.pdbx_strand_id
1 'polypeptide(L)'
;MIQKEALCRTIHQYNKEPVSDEDMGKLREIAKDYRQVKNYVYTRYGGIGSLPKLYPGYTIQNEMTQSGLRAELAMPSVYFYRAVFDALGDIKSQWSRTKSRILKLTGQNQNLTAEEKHYIRFLLKSKNAFEAVLNGSEIDLPHEMQLKYDILAESVDAEKLQRYLRRQVRKYHVRYQNTESEQGFSITERAYRYGRNAGSREKYGIYIATKENRKRIFIPLTDENAYKKQLYIRLKPDENGIEIDIPIETRVRVHKDYTNEIGLSAGIWCMFTTDEGSTYGGQFGELHKELAEYMYAAGQTYRR
;
A
#
# COMPACT_ATOMS: atom_id res chain seq x y z
N MET A 1 28.10 0.03 -16.40
CA MET A 1 26.97 0.90 -15.99
C MET A 1 26.45 0.40 -14.67
N ILE A 2 26.42 1.25 -13.62
CA ILE A 2 25.83 0.90 -12.32
C ILE A 2 24.32 0.88 -12.51
N GLN A 3 23.67 -0.30 -12.36
CA GLN A 3 22.21 -0.37 -12.32
C GLN A 3 21.74 0.38 -11.08
N LYS A 4 20.95 1.43 -11.29
CA LYS A 4 20.31 2.17 -10.21
C LYS A 4 18.94 1.53 -9.98
N GLU A 5 18.79 0.79 -8.90
CA GLU A 5 17.48 0.36 -8.45
C GLU A 5 16.78 1.52 -7.72
N ALA A 6 15.56 1.83 -8.14
CA ALA A 6 14.73 2.77 -7.44
C ALA A 6 13.98 2.03 -6.32
N LEU A 7 14.34 2.33 -5.07
CA LEU A 7 13.60 1.86 -3.89
C LEU A 7 12.61 2.93 -3.45
N CYS A 8 11.39 2.51 -3.16
CA CYS A 8 10.41 3.38 -2.54
C CYS A 8 10.51 3.26 -1.02
N ARG A 9 10.69 4.39 -0.33
CA ARG A 9 10.60 4.48 1.12
C ARG A 9 9.56 5.51 1.52
N THR A 10 8.97 5.34 2.70
CA THR A 10 8.07 6.33 3.29
C THR A 10 8.84 7.19 4.26
N ILE A 11 8.66 8.50 4.17
CA ILE A 11 9.07 9.46 5.19
C ILE A 11 7.83 10.02 5.86
N HIS A 12 8.00 10.53 7.07
CA HIS A 12 6.89 10.99 7.91
C HIS A 12 7.07 12.45 8.28
N GLN A 13 5.96 13.19 8.28
CA GLN A 13 5.86 14.53 8.86
C GLN A 13 4.79 14.51 9.94
N TYR A 14 4.96 15.33 10.96
CA TYR A 14 4.08 15.38 12.12
C TYR A 14 3.57 16.79 12.35
N ASN A 15 2.38 16.91 12.93
CA ASN A 15 1.89 18.18 13.44
C ASN A 15 2.79 18.68 14.59
N LYS A 16 3.04 19.98 14.62
CA LYS A 16 3.84 20.64 15.67
C LYS A 16 3.04 20.92 16.94
N GLU A 17 1.76 21.16 16.78
CA GLU A 17 0.81 21.49 17.83
C GLU A 17 -0.41 20.60 17.71
N PRO A 18 -1.13 20.29 18.81
CA PRO A 18 -2.36 19.53 18.72
C PRO A 18 -3.35 20.18 17.75
N VAL A 19 -3.99 19.37 16.92
CA VAL A 19 -5.07 19.81 16.02
C VAL A 19 -6.31 20.12 16.86
N SER A 20 -7.01 21.19 16.58
CA SER A 20 -8.24 21.52 17.28
C SER A 20 -9.29 20.42 17.12
N ASP A 21 -10.16 20.22 18.13
CA ASP A 21 -11.21 19.21 18.07
C ASP A 21 -12.16 19.44 16.88
N GLU A 22 -12.44 20.70 16.54
CA GLU A 22 -13.24 21.06 15.38
C GLU A 22 -12.58 20.60 14.07
N ASP A 23 -11.29 20.89 13.88
CA ASP A 23 -10.55 20.51 12.68
C ASP A 23 -10.32 19.00 12.60
N MET A 24 -10.04 18.36 13.74
CA MET A 24 -9.96 16.91 13.82
C MET A 24 -11.30 16.25 13.47
N GLY A 25 -12.42 16.83 13.91
CA GLY A 25 -13.75 16.38 13.53
C GLY A 25 -13.97 16.41 12.00
N LYS A 26 -13.56 17.51 11.34
CA LYS A 26 -13.64 17.62 9.86
C LYS A 26 -12.77 16.58 9.15
N LEU A 27 -11.57 16.30 9.67
CA LEU A 27 -10.69 15.26 9.10
C LEU A 27 -11.26 13.86 9.28
N ARG A 28 -11.84 13.56 10.45
CA ARG A 28 -12.50 12.28 10.72
C ARG A 28 -13.70 12.05 9.80
N GLU A 29 -14.47 13.10 9.52
CA GLU A 29 -15.59 13.02 8.59
C GLU A 29 -15.12 12.63 7.18
N ILE A 30 -14.03 13.23 6.69
CA ILE A 30 -13.42 12.84 5.42
C ILE A 30 -12.97 11.38 5.46
N ALA A 31 -12.28 10.94 6.52
CA ALA A 31 -11.79 9.57 6.66
C ALA A 31 -12.94 8.54 6.69
N LYS A 32 -14.04 8.86 7.38
CA LYS A 32 -15.26 8.05 7.42
C LYS A 32 -15.86 7.85 6.02
N ASP A 33 -16.05 8.94 5.29
CA ASP A 33 -16.62 8.87 3.94
C ASP A 33 -15.66 8.15 2.98
N TYR A 34 -14.36 8.41 3.12
CA TYR A 34 -13.32 7.73 2.36
C TYR A 34 -13.39 6.22 2.53
N ARG A 35 -13.57 5.75 3.77
CA ARG A 35 -13.80 4.35 4.09
C ARG A 35 -15.07 3.81 3.42
N GLN A 36 -16.18 4.55 3.48
CA GLN A 36 -17.44 4.12 2.86
C GLN A 36 -17.27 3.91 1.35
N VAL A 37 -16.60 4.83 0.66
CA VAL A 37 -16.30 4.69 -0.76
C VAL A 37 -15.43 3.45 -1.03
N LYS A 38 -14.37 3.22 -0.24
CA LYS A 38 -13.53 2.03 -0.39
C LYS A 38 -14.33 0.74 -0.21
N ASN A 39 -15.15 0.67 0.82
CA ASN A 39 -15.99 -0.51 1.11
C ASN A 39 -16.99 -0.78 -0.02
N TYR A 40 -17.60 0.26 -0.57
CA TYR A 40 -18.48 0.13 -1.72
C TYR A 40 -17.74 -0.48 -2.93
N VAL A 41 -16.53 0.01 -3.21
CA VAL A 41 -15.68 -0.50 -4.30
C VAL A 41 -15.27 -1.95 -4.04
N TYR A 42 -14.87 -2.31 -2.83
CA TYR A 42 -14.48 -3.68 -2.47
C TYR A 42 -15.63 -4.67 -2.68
N THR A 43 -16.81 -4.33 -2.21
CA THR A 43 -18.01 -5.18 -2.33
C THR A 43 -18.38 -5.38 -3.79
N ARG A 44 -18.35 -4.31 -4.59
CA ARG A 44 -18.83 -4.33 -5.97
C ARG A 44 -17.83 -4.92 -6.95
N TYR A 45 -16.53 -4.62 -6.77
CA TYR A 45 -15.49 -4.91 -7.77
C TYR A 45 -14.41 -5.90 -7.32
N GLY A 46 -14.48 -6.44 -6.12
CA GLY A 46 -13.51 -7.42 -5.62
C GLY A 46 -13.62 -8.82 -6.23
N GLY A 47 -14.67 -9.10 -7.00
CA GLY A 47 -14.95 -10.42 -7.56
C GLY A 47 -14.30 -10.69 -8.91
N ILE A 48 -14.39 -11.98 -9.34
CA ILE A 48 -13.84 -12.48 -10.61
C ILE A 48 -14.39 -11.71 -11.81
N GLY A 49 -15.71 -11.48 -11.87
CA GLY A 49 -16.36 -10.79 -12.98
C GLY A 49 -15.90 -9.34 -13.20
N SER A 50 -15.21 -8.74 -12.22
CA SER A 50 -14.68 -7.37 -12.35
C SER A 50 -13.24 -7.31 -12.83
N LEU A 51 -12.55 -8.45 -12.98
CA LEU A 51 -11.15 -8.50 -13.42
C LEU A 51 -10.88 -7.69 -14.69
N PRO A 52 -11.67 -7.81 -15.77
CA PRO A 52 -11.44 -7.04 -17.00
C PRO A 52 -11.52 -5.53 -16.79
N LYS A 53 -12.31 -5.06 -15.81
CA LYS A 53 -12.52 -3.64 -15.49
C LYS A 53 -11.41 -3.04 -14.63
N LEU A 54 -10.59 -3.88 -13.97
CA LEU A 54 -9.56 -3.40 -13.04
C LEU A 54 -8.42 -2.64 -13.73
N TYR A 55 -8.16 -2.89 -15.01
CA TYR A 55 -7.08 -2.27 -15.76
C TYR A 55 -7.60 -1.64 -17.04
N PRO A 56 -7.40 -0.32 -17.22
CA PRO A 56 -6.73 0.64 -16.34
C PRO A 56 -7.55 1.13 -15.14
N GLY A 57 -8.83 0.76 -15.02
CA GLY A 57 -9.72 1.16 -13.94
C GLY A 57 -10.66 2.33 -14.27
N TYR A 58 -10.56 2.91 -15.45
CA TYR A 58 -11.44 4.03 -15.86
C TYR A 58 -12.91 3.61 -16.02
N THR A 59 -13.17 2.37 -16.41
CA THR A 59 -14.54 1.83 -16.47
C THR A 59 -15.19 1.88 -15.08
N ILE A 60 -14.45 1.45 -14.06
CA ILE A 60 -14.94 1.50 -12.67
C ILE A 60 -15.09 2.95 -12.20
N GLN A 61 -14.17 3.84 -12.56
CA GLN A 61 -14.30 5.27 -12.25
C GLN A 61 -15.60 5.85 -12.83
N ASN A 62 -15.95 5.52 -14.07
CA ASN A 62 -17.18 5.97 -14.70
C ASN A 62 -18.42 5.39 -14.03
N GLU A 63 -18.43 4.09 -13.74
CA GLU A 63 -19.51 3.44 -12.99
C GLU A 63 -19.68 4.06 -11.59
N MET A 64 -18.61 4.38 -10.91
CA MET A 64 -18.63 5.07 -9.61
C MET A 64 -19.14 6.51 -9.72
N THR A 65 -18.85 7.21 -10.81
CA THR A 65 -19.41 8.54 -11.07
C THR A 65 -20.94 8.48 -11.21
N GLN A 66 -21.43 7.44 -11.86
CA GLN A 66 -22.88 7.23 -12.09
C GLN A 66 -23.60 6.65 -10.87
N SER A 67 -22.89 6.14 -9.88
CA SER A 67 -23.48 5.46 -8.71
C SER A 67 -24.30 6.37 -7.78
N GLY A 68 -24.15 7.69 -7.88
CA GLY A 68 -24.76 8.66 -6.98
C GLY A 68 -24.07 8.78 -5.61
N LEU A 69 -23.21 7.82 -5.22
CA LEU A 69 -22.58 7.76 -3.90
C LEU A 69 -21.81 9.04 -3.54
N ARG A 70 -21.17 9.70 -4.51
CA ARG A 70 -20.47 10.96 -4.26
C ARG A 70 -21.41 12.07 -3.81
N ALA A 71 -22.59 12.15 -4.42
CA ALA A 71 -23.59 13.15 -4.07
C ALA A 71 -24.23 12.85 -2.71
N GLU A 72 -24.52 11.57 -2.44
CA GLU A 72 -25.05 11.11 -1.16
C GLU A 72 -24.11 11.48 0.02
N LEU A 73 -22.81 11.30 -0.15
CA LEU A 73 -21.80 11.65 0.86
C LEU A 73 -21.42 13.13 0.85
N ALA A 74 -21.93 13.94 -0.07
CA ALA A 74 -21.48 15.30 -0.33
C ALA A 74 -19.94 15.42 -0.42
N MET A 75 -19.29 14.39 -0.96
CA MET A 75 -17.84 14.25 -0.93
C MET A 75 -17.18 15.00 -2.09
N PRO A 76 -16.15 15.84 -1.85
CA PRO A 76 -15.39 16.46 -2.91
C PRO A 76 -14.77 15.44 -3.86
N SER A 77 -14.78 15.72 -5.15
CA SER A 77 -14.30 14.81 -6.19
C SER A 77 -12.86 14.35 -5.96
N VAL A 78 -12.02 15.22 -5.42
CA VAL A 78 -10.61 14.93 -5.14
C VAL A 78 -10.43 13.79 -4.13
N TYR A 79 -11.28 13.68 -3.13
CA TYR A 79 -11.28 12.59 -2.16
C TYR A 79 -11.99 11.35 -2.69
N PHE A 80 -13.15 11.55 -3.33
CA PHE A 80 -13.96 10.46 -3.87
C PHE A 80 -13.18 9.59 -4.86
N TYR A 81 -12.62 10.19 -5.90
CA TYR A 81 -11.87 9.42 -6.89
C TYR A 81 -10.58 8.85 -6.32
N ARG A 82 -9.97 9.54 -5.36
CA ARG A 82 -8.80 8.99 -4.69
C ARG A 82 -9.14 7.72 -3.91
N ALA A 83 -10.25 7.71 -3.17
CA ALA A 83 -10.73 6.53 -2.46
C ALA A 83 -11.04 5.36 -3.42
N VAL A 84 -11.65 5.65 -4.59
CA VAL A 84 -11.88 4.65 -5.63
C VAL A 84 -10.58 4.04 -6.11
N PHE A 85 -9.58 4.85 -6.46
CA PHE A 85 -8.30 4.35 -6.97
C PHE A 85 -7.47 3.63 -5.91
N ASP A 86 -7.53 4.04 -4.66
CA ASP A 86 -6.87 3.32 -3.56
C ASP A 86 -7.51 1.94 -3.36
N ALA A 87 -8.84 1.87 -3.36
CA ALA A 87 -9.54 0.59 -3.29
C ALA A 87 -9.22 -0.33 -4.48
N LEU A 88 -9.10 0.22 -5.69
CA LEU A 88 -8.66 -0.54 -6.86
C LEU A 88 -7.22 -1.03 -6.72
N GLY A 89 -6.34 -0.23 -6.14
CA GLY A 89 -4.97 -0.63 -5.80
C GLY A 89 -4.94 -1.82 -4.86
N ASP A 90 -5.77 -1.79 -3.82
CA ASP A 90 -5.91 -2.88 -2.85
C ASP A 90 -6.42 -4.16 -3.52
N ILE A 91 -7.46 -4.07 -4.35
CA ILE A 91 -8.01 -5.21 -5.10
C ILE A 91 -6.95 -5.80 -6.05
N LYS A 92 -6.23 -4.96 -6.80
CA LYS A 92 -5.14 -5.41 -7.69
C LYS A 92 -4.03 -6.11 -6.92
N SER A 93 -3.65 -5.57 -5.76
CA SER A 93 -2.66 -6.17 -4.87
C SER A 93 -3.12 -7.54 -4.38
N GLN A 94 -4.40 -7.68 -4.00
CA GLN A 94 -4.98 -8.95 -3.57
C GLN A 94 -4.95 -10.00 -4.69
N TRP A 95 -5.30 -9.64 -5.92
CA TRP A 95 -5.19 -10.53 -7.06
C TRP A 95 -3.75 -10.93 -7.36
N SER A 96 -2.81 -10.01 -7.23
CA SER A 96 -1.38 -10.30 -7.38
C SER A 96 -0.89 -11.32 -6.33
N ARG A 97 -1.27 -11.15 -5.07
CA ARG A 97 -0.97 -12.10 -3.99
C ARG A 97 -1.58 -13.47 -4.26
N THR A 98 -2.83 -13.52 -4.73
CA THR A 98 -3.51 -14.76 -5.10
C THR A 98 -2.77 -15.49 -6.20
N LYS A 99 -2.40 -14.79 -7.29
CA LYS A 99 -1.62 -15.37 -8.39
C LYS A 99 -0.26 -15.89 -7.92
N SER A 100 0.46 -15.12 -7.11
CA SER A 100 1.77 -15.51 -6.57
C SER A 100 1.68 -16.74 -5.67
N ARG A 101 0.65 -16.82 -4.83
CA ARG A 101 0.39 -17.99 -3.98
C ARG A 101 0.11 -19.24 -4.80
N ILE A 102 -0.77 -19.14 -5.81
CA ILE A 102 -1.08 -20.28 -6.69
C ILE A 102 0.15 -20.71 -7.47
N LEU A 103 0.95 -19.76 -7.97
CA LEU A 103 2.19 -20.04 -8.68
C LEU A 103 3.18 -20.84 -7.81
N LYS A 104 3.36 -20.44 -6.54
CA LYS A 104 4.20 -21.15 -5.57
C LYS A 104 3.68 -22.57 -5.33
N LEU A 105 2.39 -22.72 -5.06
CA LEU A 105 1.77 -24.03 -4.82
C LEU A 105 1.85 -24.95 -6.05
N THR A 106 1.66 -24.42 -7.26
CA THR A 106 1.84 -25.15 -8.51
C THR A 106 3.27 -25.66 -8.66
N GLY A 107 4.26 -24.81 -8.34
CA GLY A 107 5.67 -25.23 -8.39
C GLY A 107 6.00 -26.37 -7.44
N GLN A 108 5.42 -26.37 -6.25
CA GLN A 108 5.63 -27.37 -5.20
C GLN A 108 4.81 -28.67 -5.40
N ASN A 109 3.82 -28.67 -6.29
CA ASN A 109 2.95 -29.82 -6.49
C ASN A 109 3.69 -30.93 -7.26
N GLN A 110 3.96 -32.04 -6.59
CA GLN A 110 4.65 -33.21 -7.18
C GLN A 110 3.77 -34.02 -8.13
N ASN A 111 2.43 -33.87 -8.05
CA ASN A 111 1.49 -34.58 -8.92
C ASN A 111 1.30 -33.91 -10.30
N LEU A 112 1.96 -32.78 -10.56
CA LEU A 112 1.93 -32.08 -11.84
C LEU A 112 3.25 -32.30 -12.59
N THR A 113 3.15 -32.58 -13.88
CA THR A 113 4.32 -32.69 -14.77
C THR A 113 4.96 -31.30 -15.01
N ALA A 114 6.12 -31.26 -15.64
CA ALA A 114 6.79 -30.01 -15.99
C ALA A 114 5.97 -29.19 -16.99
N GLU A 115 5.35 -29.85 -17.98
CA GLU A 115 4.50 -29.27 -19.00
C GLU A 115 3.22 -28.69 -18.38
N GLU A 116 2.55 -29.44 -17.48
CA GLU A 116 1.37 -28.97 -16.75
C GLU A 116 1.67 -27.75 -15.88
N LYS A 117 2.82 -27.73 -15.19
CA LYS A 117 3.29 -26.57 -14.43
C LYS A 117 3.56 -25.38 -15.35
N HIS A 118 4.13 -25.61 -16.52
CA HIS A 118 4.40 -24.56 -17.50
C HIS A 118 3.11 -23.95 -18.03
N TYR A 119 2.14 -24.76 -18.40
CA TYR A 119 0.82 -24.33 -18.84
C TYR A 119 0.11 -23.45 -17.79
N ILE A 120 0.06 -23.89 -16.53
CA ILE A 120 -0.54 -23.11 -15.45
C ILE A 120 0.21 -21.79 -15.23
N ARG A 121 1.55 -21.78 -15.31
CA ARG A 121 2.35 -20.56 -15.20
C ARG A 121 2.03 -19.58 -16.32
N PHE A 122 1.85 -20.08 -17.55
CA PHE A 122 1.45 -19.25 -18.69
C PHE A 122 0.11 -18.58 -18.44
N LEU A 123 -0.90 -19.34 -18.01
CA LEU A 123 -2.22 -18.82 -17.69
C LEU A 123 -2.16 -17.73 -16.60
N LEU A 124 -1.40 -17.96 -15.53
CA LEU A 124 -1.26 -17.00 -14.41
C LEU A 124 -0.55 -15.69 -14.83
N LYS A 125 0.39 -15.77 -15.76
CA LYS A 125 1.16 -14.61 -16.24
C LYS A 125 0.43 -13.83 -17.34
N SER A 126 -0.34 -14.50 -18.18
CA SER A 126 -1.13 -13.88 -19.22
C SER A 126 -2.43 -13.33 -18.64
N LYS A 127 -2.63 -12.00 -18.71
CA LYS A 127 -3.82 -11.35 -18.18
C LYS A 127 -5.10 -11.90 -18.84
N ASN A 128 -5.16 -11.84 -20.18
CA ASN A 128 -6.36 -12.24 -20.91
C ASN A 128 -6.68 -13.73 -20.75
N ALA A 129 -5.67 -14.62 -20.80
CA ALA A 129 -5.88 -16.04 -20.56
C ALA A 129 -6.38 -16.32 -19.14
N PHE A 130 -5.83 -15.66 -18.13
CA PHE A 130 -6.28 -15.81 -16.75
C PHE A 130 -7.73 -15.39 -16.56
N GLU A 131 -8.11 -14.24 -17.11
CA GLU A 131 -9.47 -13.71 -17.06
C GLU A 131 -10.45 -14.62 -17.79
N ALA A 132 -10.10 -15.08 -18.99
CA ALA A 132 -10.91 -15.99 -19.79
C ALA A 132 -11.16 -17.33 -19.05
N VAL A 133 -10.12 -17.93 -18.51
CA VAL A 133 -10.24 -19.18 -17.73
C VAL A 133 -11.16 -18.99 -16.54
N LEU A 134 -11.08 -17.91 -15.80
CA LEU A 134 -11.92 -17.69 -14.62
C LEU A 134 -13.38 -17.41 -14.96
N ASN A 135 -13.64 -16.71 -16.05
CA ASN A 135 -14.98 -16.38 -16.50
C ASN A 135 -15.61 -17.48 -17.36
N GLY A 136 -14.85 -18.53 -17.73
CA GLY A 136 -15.30 -19.60 -18.60
C GLY A 136 -15.52 -19.15 -20.05
N SER A 137 -14.85 -18.08 -20.47
CA SER A 137 -14.87 -17.58 -21.86
C SER A 137 -13.72 -18.16 -22.67
N GLU A 138 -13.80 -18.03 -23.95
CA GLU A 138 -12.75 -18.41 -24.90
C GLU A 138 -11.48 -17.57 -24.65
N ILE A 139 -10.32 -18.20 -24.84
CA ILE A 139 -9.02 -17.53 -24.65
C ILE A 139 -8.63 -16.90 -25.98
N ASP A 140 -8.65 -15.58 -26.01
CA ASP A 140 -8.22 -14.76 -27.16
C ASP A 140 -6.95 -13.97 -26.77
N LEU A 141 -5.87 -14.24 -27.49
CA LEU A 141 -4.55 -13.68 -27.24
C LEU A 141 -3.96 -13.05 -28.51
N PRO A 142 -3.02 -12.09 -28.38
CA PRO A 142 -2.22 -11.65 -29.52
C PRO A 142 -1.55 -12.83 -30.22
N HIS A 143 -1.44 -12.76 -31.55
CA HIS A 143 -1.03 -13.88 -32.41
C HIS A 143 0.18 -14.69 -31.90
N GLU A 144 1.26 -14.01 -31.52
CA GLU A 144 2.47 -14.69 -31.00
C GLU A 144 2.23 -15.44 -29.67
N MET A 145 1.35 -14.90 -28.82
CA MET A 145 0.99 -15.52 -27.56
C MET A 145 -0.02 -16.64 -27.75
N GLN A 146 -0.90 -16.52 -28.76
CA GLN A 146 -1.85 -17.55 -29.12
C GLN A 146 -1.13 -18.81 -29.59
N LEU A 147 -0.14 -18.68 -30.49
CA LEU A 147 0.70 -19.81 -30.94
C LEU A 147 1.38 -20.54 -29.76
N LYS A 148 1.93 -19.79 -28.82
CA LYS A 148 2.53 -20.39 -27.60
C LYS A 148 1.50 -21.08 -26.73
N TYR A 149 0.32 -20.51 -26.62
CA TYR A 149 -0.79 -21.10 -25.86
C TYR A 149 -1.25 -22.42 -26.51
N ASP A 150 -1.42 -22.44 -27.83
CA ASP A 150 -1.92 -23.61 -28.57
C ASP A 150 -0.93 -24.78 -28.41
N ILE A 151 0.36 -24.55 -28.59
CA ILE A 151 1.41 -25.58 -28.37
C ILE A 151 1.39 -26.12 -26.93
N LEU A 152 1.21 -25.23 -25.93
CA LEU A 152 1.15 -25.64 -24.53
C LEU A 152 -0.15 -26.41 -24.22
N ALA A 153 -1.26 -26.00 -24.81
CA ALA A 153 -2.56 -26.62 -24.62
C ALA A 153 -2.63 -28.04 -25.21
N GLU A 154 -2.01 -28.26 -26.38
CA GLU A 154 -1.91 -29.57 -27.02
C GLU A 154 -1.06 -30.56 -26.21
N SER A 155 -0.06 -30.09 -25.45
CA SER A 155 0.85 -30.92 -24.67
C SER A 155 0.25 -31.46 -23.36
N VAL A 156 -0.94 -30.98 -22.94
CA VAL A 156 -1.55 -31.27 -21.64
C VAL A 156 -3.08 -31.41 -21.72
N ASP A 157 -3.69 -31.95 -20.68
CA ASP A 157 -5.15 -31.86 -20.51
C ASP A 157 -5.54 -30.43 -20.06
N ALA A 158 -5.64 -29.53 -21.04
CA ALA A 158 -5.91 -28.10 -20.80
C ALA A 158 -7.18 -27.87 -20.01
N GLU A 159 -8.24 -28.62 -20.29
CA GLU A 159 -9.55 -28.48 -19.63
C GLU A 159 -9.47 -28.86 -18.13
N LYS A 160 -8.80 -29.95 -17.81
CA LYS A 160 -8.55 -30.39 -16.44
C LYS A 160 -7.74 -29.35 -15.66
N LEU A 161 -6.69 -28.76 -16.27
CA LEU A 161 -5.84 -27.76 -15.65
C LEU A 161 -6.54 -26.42 -15.47
N GLN A 162 -7.40 -26.01 -16.41
CA GLN A 162 -8.24 -24.82 -16.23
C GLN A 162 -9.26 -25.02 -15.09
N ARG A 163 -9.87 -26.19 -14.97
CA ARG A 163 -10.71 -26.56 -13.83
C ARG A 163 -9.93 -26.55 -12.51
N TYR A 164 -8.71 -27.07 -12.53
CA TYR A 164 -7.81 -27.00 -11.38
C TYR A 164 -7.54 -25.55 -11.00
N LEU A 165 -7.13 -24.69 -11.93
CA LEU A 165 -6.86 -23.29 -11.69
C LEU A 165 -8.05 -22.54 -11.09
N ARG A 166 -9.25 -22.74 -11.65
CA ARG A 166 -10.50 -22.17 -11.09
C ARG A 166 -10.75 -22.59 -9.65
N ARG A 167 -10.49 -23.86 -9.30
CA ARG A 167 -10.60 -24.37 -7.92
C ARG A 167 -9.57 -23.71 -6.99
N GLN A 168 -8.32 -23.57 -7.44
CA GLN A 168 -7.27 -22.90 -6.65
C GLN A 168 -7.63 -21.43 -6.38
N VAL A 169 -8.14 -20.72 -7.39
CA VAL A 169 -8.57 -19.32 -7.20
C VAL A 169 -9.72 -19.25 -6.20
N ARG A 170 -10.75 -20.09 -6.30
CA ARG A 170 -11.86 -20.13 -5.34
C ARG A 170 -11.39 -20.42 -3.92
N LYS A 171 -10.35 -21.24 -3.75
CA LYS A 171 -9.79 -21.61 -2.44
C LYS A 171 -8.96 -20.50 -1.83
N TYR A 172 -8.18 -19.76 -2.63
CA TYR A 172 -7.15 -18.86 -2.13
C TYR A 172 -7.42 -17.37 -2.39
N HIS A 173 -8.36 -17.04 -3.26
CA HIS A 173 -8.76 -15.67 -3.45
C HIS A 173 -9.76 -15.26 -2.37
N VAL A 174 -9.26 -14.48 -1.42
CA VAL A 174 -10.11 -13.83 -0.41
C VAL A 174 -10.48 -12.46 -0.95
N ARG A 175 -11.77 -12.19 -1.11
CA ARG A 175 -12.22 -10.83 -1.44
C ARG A 175 -11.82 -9.89 -0.31
N TYR A 176 -11.47 -8.66 -0.64
CA TYR A 176 -11.32 -7.63 0.37
C TYR A 176 -12.62 -7.55 1.17
N GLN A 177 -12.49 -7.71 2.47
CA GLN A 177 -13.59 -7.46 3.38
C GLN A 177 -13.68 -5.95 3.63
N ASN A 178 -14.84 -5.49 4.08
CA ASN A 178 -15.01 -4.11 4.48
C ASN A 178 -13.96 -3.75 5.53
N THR A 179 -13.33 -2.58 5.36
CA THR A 179 -12.44 -2.03 6.37
C THR A 179 -13.26 -1.21 7.36
N GLU A 180 -12.98 -1.35 8.64
CA GLU A 180 -13.56 -0.51 9.71
C GLU A 180 -12.64 0.67 10.05
N SER A 181 -11.44 0.71 9.49
CA SER A 181 -10.46 1.76 9.77
C SER A 181 -10.90 3.12 9.21
N GLU A 182 -11.12 4.07 10.10
CA GLU A 182 -11.32 5.50 9.82
C GLU A 182 -10.05 6.32 10.10
N GLN A 183 -8.89 5.66 10.14
CA GLN A 183 -7.65 6.26 10.63
C GLN A 183 -6.92 7.11 9.59
N GLY A 184 -7.45 7.26 8.40
CA GLY A 184 -6.79 8.11 7.43
C GLY A 184 -7.34 8.03 6.01
N PHE A 185 -6.74 8.84 5.15
CA PHE A 185 -7.11 8.98 3.74
C PHE A 185 -5.94 9.51 2.91
N SER A 186 -5.90 9.17 1.64
CA SER A 186 -4.92 9.70 0.70
C SER A 186 -5.37 11.02 0.08
N ILE A 187 -4.43 11.92 -0.13
CA ILE A 187 -4.64 13.21 -0.78
C ILE A 187 -3.65 13.45 -1.91
N THR A 188 -4.04 14.25 -2.88
CA THR A 188 -3.19 14.72 -3.98
C THR A 188 -2.97 16.22 -3.87
N GLU A 189 -2.06 16.78 -4.66
CA GLU A 189 -1.71 18.21 -4.70
C GLU A 189 -2.91 19.15 -4.86
N ARG A 190 -4.04 18.66 -5.38
CA ARG A 190 -5.27 19.45 -5.48
C ARG A 190 -5.96 19.66 -4.14
N ALA A 191 -5.77 18.75 -3.19
CA ALA A 191 -6.40 18.78 -1.88
C ALA A 191 -5.53 19.43 -0.80
N TYR A 192 -4.24 19.67 -1.04
CA TYR A 192 -3.36 20.28 -0.05
C TYR A 192 -2.46 21.35 -0.64
N ARG A 193 -1.88 22.14 0.24
CA ARG A 193 -0.86 23.14 -0.07
C ARG A 193 0.02 23.34 1.15
N TYR A 194 1.32 23.31 0.95
CA TYR A 194 2.28 23.77 1.97
C TYR A 194 2.42 25.27 1.96
N GLY A 195 2.68 25.88 3.10
CA GLY A 195 2.91 27.31 3.22
C GLY A 195 2.90 27.79 4.65
N ARG A 196 3.20 29.08 4.81
CA ARG A 196 3.17 29.76 6.10
C ARG A 196 1.79 30.32 6.36
N ASN A 197 1.37 30.31 7.63
CA ASN A 197 0.14 30.94 8.07
C ASN A 197 0.39 32.46 8.23
N ALA A 198 -0.52 33.29 7.77
CA ALA A 198 -0.52 34.73 7.99
C ALA A 198 -0.98 35.02 9.43
N GLY A 199 -0.08 35.47 10.31
CA GLY A 199 -0.39 35.80 11.70
C GLY A 199 0.83 36.38 12.41
N SER A 200 0.65 36.82 13.67
CA SER A 200 1.71 37.43 14.50
C SER A 200 2.89 36.50 14.78
N ARG A 201 2.73 35.19 14.59
CA ARG A 201 3.78 34.18 14.59
C ARG A 201 3.62 33.29 13.36
N GLU A 202 4.37 33.59 12.31
CA GLU A 202 4.39 32.78 11.10
C GLU A 202 4.83 31.35 11.41
N LYS A 203 3.92 30.40 11.20
CA LYS A 203 4.19 28.97 11.32
C LYS A 203 4.12 28.34 9.94
N TYR A 204 5.08 27.47 9.63
CA TYR A 204 5.04 26.66 8.43
C TYR A 204 4.15 25.43 8.67
N GLY A 205 3.39 25.04 7.65
CA GLY A 205 2.50 23.91 7.78
C GLY A 205 1.83 23.51 6.47
N ILE A 206 0.81 22.67 6.59
CA ILE A 206 0.01 22.17 5.48
C ILE A 206 -1.44 22.68 5.58
N TYR A 207 -1.97 23.14 4.47
CA TYR A 207 -3.37 23.45 4.28
C TYR A 207 -4.06 22.26 3.63
N ILE A 208 -5.01 21.63 4.29
CA ILE A 208 -5.79 20.49 3.81
C ILE A 208 -7.22 20.96 3.48
N ALA A 209 -7.70 20.64 2.28
CA ALA A 209 -9.07 20.97 1.89
C ALA A 209 -10.09 20.21 2.76
N THR A 210 -11.19 20.87 3.10
CA THR A 210 -12.31 20.23 3.82
C THR A 210 -13.40 19.79 2.84
N LYS A 211 -14.49 19.24 3.35
CA LYS A 211 -15.71 18.99 2.57
C LYS A 211 -16.40 20.29 2.16
N GLU A 212 -16.21 21.36 2.93
CA GLU A 212 -16.74 22.67 2.63
C GLU A 212 -15.98 23.33 1.47
N ASN A 213 -16.74 23.90 0.55
CA ASN A 213 -16.15 24.50 -0.65
C ASN A 213 -15.19 25.64 -0.29
N ARG A 214 -13.98 25.59 -0.85
CA ARG A 214 -12.91 26.59 -0.68
C ARG A 214 -12.38 26.74 0.74
N LYS A 215 -12.83 25.95 1.72
CA LYS A 215 -12.28 25.97 3.06
C LYS A 215 -11.14 24.97 3.22
N ARG A 216 -10.12 25.37 3.98
CA ARG A 216 -8.95 24.55 4.28
C ARG A 216 -8.62 24.64 5.76
N ILE A 217 -8.20 23.54 6.33
CA ILE A 217 -7.61 23.46 7.67
C ILE A 217 -6.11 23.73 7.53
N PHE A 218 -5.57 24.56 8.42
CA PHE A 218 -4.12 24.75 8.52
C PHE A 218 -3.57 23.96 9.69
N ILE A 219 -2.56 23.15 9.45
CA ILE A 219 -1.90 22.34 10.47
C ILE A 219 -0.41 22.69 10.45
N PRO A 220 0.12 23.27 11.55
CA PRO A 220 1.56 23.54 11.69
C PRO A 220 2.34 22.22 11.71
N LEU A 221 3.47 22.16 10.99
CA LEU A 221 4.32 20.98 10.92
C LEU A 221 5.61 21.18 11.70
N THR A 222 6.22 20.04 12.07
CA THR A 222 7.51 20.02 12.80
C THR A 222 8.69 20.38 11.92
N ASP A 223 8.56 20.23 10.59
CA ASP A 223 9.60 20.59 9.62
C ASP A 223 9.04 21.47 8.49
N GLU A 224 9.92 22.12 7.73
CA GLU A 224 9.56 23.04 6.65
C GLU A 224 9.70 22.43 5.24
N ASN A 225 9.74 21.09 5.13
CA ASN A 225 9.84 20.42 3.85
C ASN A 225 8.48 20.41 3.14
N ALA A 226 8.49 20.70 1.84
CA ALA A 226 7.32 20.63 0.98
C ALA A 226 7.44 19.49 -0.03
N TYR A 227 6.40 18.67 -0.13
CA TYR A 227 6.35 17.54 -1.05
C TYR A 227 5.24 17.71 -2.07
N LYS A 228 5.55 17.45 -3.35
CA LYS A 228 4.59 17.52 -4.46
C LYS A 228 4.28 16.11 -4.94
N LYS A 229 3.63 15.32 -4.10
CA LYS A 229 3.27 13.91 -4.39
C LYS A 229 1.95 13.57 -3.73
N GLN A 230 1.47 12.36 -3.97
CA GLN A 230 0.41 11.80 -3.16
C GLN A 230 0.89 11.64 -1.73
N LEU A 231 0.08 12.11 -0.79
CA LEU A 231 0.29 11.96 0.64
C LEU A 231 -0.78 11.04 1.23
N TYR A 232 -0.46 10.36 2.32
CA TYR A 232 -1.44 9.68 3.15
C TYR A 232 -1.51 10.38 4.50
N ILE A 233 -2.67 10.87 4.86
CA ILE A 233 -2.94 11.50 6.16
C ILE A 233 -3.43 10.42 7.11
N ARG A 234 -2.65 10.14 8.15
CA ARG A 234 -3.02 9.24 9.23
C ARG A 234 -3.49 10.06 10.41
N LEU A 235 -4.69 9.78 10.88
CA LEU A 235 -5.26 10.44 12.04
C LEU A 235 -4.84 9.71 13.31
N LYS A 236 -4.41 10.45 14.32
CA LYS A 236 -4.09 9.99 15.66
C LYS A 236 -5.05 10.65 16.67
N PRO A 237 -6.26 10.11 16.81
CA PRO A 237 -7.31 10.77 17.60
C PRO A 237 -6.94 10.95 19.07
N ASP A 238 -6.22 9.99 19.64
CA ASP A 238 -5.85 9.98 21.07
C ASP A 238 -4.81 11.07 21.40
N GLU A 239 -4.05 11.52 20.39
CA GLU A 239 -3.02 12.55 20.53
C GLU A 239 -3.47 13.91 19.97
N ASN A 240 -4.71 14.03 19.46
CA ASN A 240 -5.17 15.15 18.63
C ASN A 240 -4.15 15.52 17.55
N GLY A 241 -3.60 14.48 16.91
CA GLY A 241 -2.48 14.60 15.99
C GLY A 241 -2.75 13.99 14.62
N ILE A 242 -1.87 14.34 13.69
CA ILE A 242 -1.78 13.71 12.38
C ILE A 242 -0.34 13.28 12.08
N GLU A 243 -0.22 12.24 11.31
CA GLU A 243 1.01 11.81 10.68
C GLU A 243 0.81 11.83 9.16
N ILE A 244 1.74 12.42 8.44
CA ILE A 244 1.69 12.49 6.98
C ILE A 244 2.73 11.52 6.43
N ASP A 245 2.26 10.46 5.78
CA ASP A 245 3.11 9.48 5.12
C ASP A 245 3.38 9.91 3.68
N ILE A 246 4.64 10.05 3.31
CA ILE A 246 5.10 10.54 2.01
C ILE A 246 5.96 9.47 1.34
N PRO A 247 5.47 8.81 0.27
CA PRO A 247 6.28 7.87 -0.48
C PRO A 247 7.31 8.63 -1.33
N ILE A 248 8.59 8.34 -1.15
CA ILE A 248 9.68 8.90 -1.95
C ILE A 248 10.47 7.79 -2.63
N GLU A 249 10.87 8.04 -3.87
CA GLU A 249 11.81 7.18 -4.57
C GLU A 249 13.23 7.55 -4.21
N THR A 250 13.96 6.59 -3.67
CA THR A 250 15.37 6.73 -3.36
C THR A 250 16.18 5.88 -4.32
N ARG A 251 17.12 6.50 -5.03
CA ARG A 251 18.03 5.77 -5.90
C ARG A 251 19.14 5.17 -5.05
N VAL A 252 19.22 3.86 -5.01
CA VAL A 252 20.32 3.15 -4.36
C VAL A 252 21.37 2.82 -5.42
N ARG A 253 22.63 3.09 -5.11
CA ARG A 253 23.72 2.59 -5.92
C ARG A 253 23.92 1.12 -5.56
N VAL A 254 23.66 0.23 -6.51
CA VAL A 254 24.03 -1.17 -6.38
C VAL A 254 25.50 -1.27 -6.74
N HIS A 255 26.33 -1.58 -5.77
CA HIS A 255 27.74 -1.91 -6.03
C HIS A 255 27.81 -3.36 -6.50
N LYS A 256 28.26 -3.57 -7.73
CA LYS A 256 28.41 -4.91 -8.32
C LYS A 256 29.56 -5.73 -7.68
N ASP A 257 30.39 -5.08 -6.92
CA ASP A 257 31.65 -5.63 -6.39
C ASP A 257 31.50 -6.19 -4.97
N TYR A 258 30.31 -6.18 -4.39
CA TYR A 258 30.06 -6.89 -3.13
C TYR A 258 29.86 -8.37 -3.42
N THR A 259 30.89 -9.15 -3.09
CA THR A 259 30.88 -10.59 -3.23
C THR A 259 30.54 -11.31 -1.93
N ASN A 260 30.54 -10.58 -0.80
CA ASN A 260 30.33 -11.16 0.53
C ASN A 260 29.02 -10.63 1.14
N GLU A 261 28.22 -11.54 1.64
CA GLU A 261 27.08 -11.25 2.50
C GLU A 261 27.53 -11.40 3.95
N ILE A 262 27.23 -10.44 4.80
CA ILE A 262 27.52 -10.50 6.23
C ILE A 262 26.20 -10.49 6.97
N GLY A 263 25.95 -11.52 7.76
CA GLY A 263 24.85 -11.57 8.71
C GLY A 263 25.12 -10.65 9.91
N LEU A 264 24.18 -9.74 10.23
CA LEU A 264 24.28 -8.86 11.39
C LEU A 264 23.13 -9.16 12.35
N SER A 265 23.48 -9.44 13.60
CA SER A 265 22.53 -9.53 14.72
C SER A 265 22.65 -8.31 15.61
N ALA A 266 21.55 -7.63 15.89
CA ALA A 266 21.52 -6.55 16.85
C ALA A 266 21.35 -7.10 18.28
N GLY A 267 22.17 -6.60 19.22
CA GLY A 267 22.16 -7.05 20.61
C GLY A 267 22.02 -5.90 21.61
N ILE A 268 21.70 -6.26 22.86
CA ILE A 268 21.56 -5.28 23.96
C ILE A 268 22.94 -4.88 24.53
N TRP A 269 23.91 -5.78 24.51
CA TRP A 269 25.25 -5.53 25.07
C TRP A 269 26.25 -4.99 24.06
N CYS A 270 26.17 -5.46 22.81
CA CYS A 270 26.90 -4.90 21.70
C CYS A 270 25.90 -4.49 20.60
N MET A 271 26.20 -3.42 19.88
CA MET A 271 25.28 -2.90 18.88
C MET A 271 25.03 -3.93 17.78
N PHE A 272 26.07 -4.57 17.28
CA PHE A 272 26.01 -5.60 16.25
C PHE A 272 27.01 -6.72 16.52
N THR A 273 26.60 -7.93 16.20
CA THR A 273 27.46 -9.12 16.10
C THR A 273 27.33 -9.67 14.69
N THR A 274 28.46 -9.95 14.03
CA THR A 274 28.49 -10.57 12.71
C THR A 274 28.32 -12.09 12.84
N ASP A 275 27.97 -12.74 11.75
CA ASP A 275 27.94 -14.21 11.62
C ASP A 275 29.30 -14.85 11.83
N GLU A 276 30.39 -14.12 11.63
CA GLU A 276 31.77 -14.53 11.95
C GLU A 276 32.15 -14.35 13.43
N GLY A 277 31.24 -13.84 14.27
CA GLY A 277 31.45 -13.60 15.70
C GLY A 277 32.13 -12.29 16.06
N SER A 278 32.43 -11.41 15.09
CA SER A 278 32.95 -10.07 15.37
C SER A 278 31.89 -9.18 15.99
N THR A 279 32.25 -8.43 17.04
CA THR A 279 31.33 -7.55 17.76
C THR A 279 31.69 -6.07 17.53
N TYR A 280 30.66 -5.24 17.34
CA TYR A 280 30.79 -3.81 17.15
C TYR A 280 29.91 -3.06 18.18
N GLY A 281 30.43 -1.96 18.70
CA GLY A 281 29.74 -1.18 19.73
C GLY A 281 29.68 -1.91 21.08
N GLY A 282 30.80 -2.47 21.56
CA GLY A 282 30.87 -3.24 22.81
C GLY A 282 30.50 -2.44 24.07
N GLN A 283 30.57 -1.10 24.04
CA GLN A 283 30.13 -0.25 25.16
C GLN A 283 28.62 0.05 25.15
N PHE A 284 27.87 -0.47 24.18
CA PHE A 284 26.45 -0.16 24.04
C PHE A 284 25.62 -0.61 25.25
N GLY A 285 25.93 -1.77 25.81
CA GLY A 285 25.28 -2.28 27.02
C GLY A 285 25.55 -1.44 28.27
N GLU A 286 26.77 -0.91 28.41
CA GLU A 286 27.14 -0.03 29.52
C GLU A 286 26.40 1.30 29.41
N LEU A 287 26.38 1.92 28.23
CA LEU A 287 25.61 3.14 27.97
C LEU A 287 24.11 2.96 28.23
N HIS A 288 23.54 1.83 27.86
CA HIS A 288 22.13 1.50 28.16
C HIS A 288 21.87 1.39 29.66
N LYS A 289 22.80 0.79 30.39
CA LYS A 289 22.71 0.67 31.85
C LYS A 289 22.76 2.05 32.51
N GLU A 290 23.75 2.88 32.15
CA GLU A 290 23.87 4.24 32.66
C GLU A 290 22.63 5.08 32.37
N LEU A 291 22.09 4.99 31.15
CA LEU A 291 20.85 5.69 30.78
C LEU A 291 19.65 5.21 31.59
N ALA A 292 19.52 3.91 31.82
CA ALA A 292 18.45 3.34 32.63
C ALA A 292 18.54 3.79 34.08
N GLU A 293 19.74 3.81 34.67
CA GLU A 293 19.99 4.32 36.03
C GLU A 293 19.66 5.81 36.14
N TYR A 294 20.05 6.61 35.15
CA TYR A 294 19.72 8.03 35.09
C TYR A 294 18.22 8.27 34.99
N MET A 295 17.52 7.55 34.12
CA MET A 295 16.06 7.64 33.97
C MET A 295 15.32 7.21 35.24
N TYR A 296 15.81 6.17 35.93
CA TYR A 296 15.26 5.72 37.20
C TYR A 296 15.42 6.80 38.30
N ALA A 297 16.62 7.38 38.43
CA ALA A 297 16.90 8.46 39.37
C ALA A 297 16.04 9.71 39.11
N ALA A 298 15.93 10.12 37.82
CA ALA A 298 15.08 11.24 37.41
C ALA A 298 13.61 10.98 37.72
N GLY A 299 13.10 9.77 37.45
CA GLY A 299 11.72 9.38 37.79
C GLY A 299 11.39 9.37 39.27
N GLN A 300 12.37 9.10 40.12
CA GLN A 300 12.23 9.21 41.61
C GLN A 300 12.14 10.68 42.04
N THR A 301 12.83 11.58 41.39
CA THR A 301 12.83 13.02 41.72
C THR A 301 11.50 13.68 41.41
N TYR A 302 10.81 13.24 40.33
CA TYR A 302 9.50 13.77 39.92
C TYR A 302 8.31 13.17 40.71
N ARG A 303 8.51 12.13 41.53
CA ARG A 303 7.48 11.53 42.38
C ARG A 303 7.45 12.06 43.83
N ARG A 304 8.30 13.00 44.16
CA ARG A 304 8.30 13.78 45.40
C ARG A 304 7.74 15.18 45.15
#